data_b8652a030bd621139685d1ff99c37352
#
_entry.id   b8652a030bd621139685d1ff99c37352
#
_cell.length_a   1.000
_cell.length_b   1.000
_cell.length_c   1.000
_cell.angle_alpha   90.00
_cell.angle_beta   90.00
_cell.angle_gamma   90.00
#
_symmetry.space_group_name_H-M   'P 1'
#
loop_
_entity.id
_entity.type
_entity.pdbx_description
1 polymer ?
#
loop_
_entity_poly.entity_id
_entity_poly.type
_entity_poly.pdbx_seq_one_letter_code
_entity_poly.pdbx_strand_id
1 'polypeptide(L)'
;MSKIVNSKLLVGGEEFLPNSGYSVTVEQSIGGHSAFRIAFPSNATEGYAGALMDNALAYVGKKITIGINENQMEFKGVVTSVDLQKGADASGTIVLSGHGPATLLANSVQCLSYEEGTPLSQVATDTVNGHSTEHVKLSIGKGTDVSLPYTVQYNESDLAFLQRLCSRYGAWIYHNGTDFCVGRTGDKQVHGIYGQDVQGFNLSTVLREQSFGLKARDWVNDTDLEADASAFAPSSSHPYQDRIKGKSQNVFAKRSSYDWSVGQHEYSAQSGVDTATKVNAMGKAASMILASGTSELVGLRVGDTLTLEGLNFSDQGKKDPYGSYDITKVVHRFDHSGHYRNEFEGVPEGTEHLPYSNSFAAPRSGAQRGWVLDNADPEGLGRIKVQFPWQRPMGTSTPWIKMATPYSGSDKGFYFIPEKEEEVLVGFEADNLEKPYVLGAGYNVNAKSGFDDPDNNIKAIKTRSGNQLILNDCDGSITITDSSGSKITMNGNGTISIQSDSEIHMNSKKICLECDDYQLYANEKAEITSPKLTENITDNFSLTSSKIDIKDGSININGDINMN
;
A
#
# COMPACT_ATOMS: atom_id res chain seq x y z
N MET A 1 7.22 29.72 -43.47
CA MET A 1 6.41 28.80 -44.28
C MET A 1 6.06 27.61 -43.38
N SER A 2 4.79 27.26 -43.30
CA SER A 2 4.35 26.08 -42.54
C SER A 2 5.02 24.83 -43.11
N LYS A 3 5.57 24.00 -42.21
CA LYS A 3 6.27 22.77 -42.60
C LYS A 3 5.25 21.77 -43.09
N ILE A 4 5.38 21.32 -44.33
CA ILE A 4 4.51 20.29 -44.92
C ILE A 4 5.05 18.93 -44.49
N VAL A 5 4.19 18.10 -43.89
CA VAL A 5 4.52 16.74 -43.45
C VAL A 5 3.79 15.71 -44.30
N ASN A 6 4.37 14.52 -44.41
CA ASN A 6 3.72 13.37 -45.02
C ASN A 6 3.19 12.44 -43.92
N SER A 7 1.89 12.19 -43.89
CA SER A 7 1.26 11.37 -42.86
C SER A 7 0.72 10.07 -43.41
N LYS A 8 0.80 9.00 -42.63
CA LYS A 8 0.31 7.67 -42.95
C LYS A 8 -0.52 7.12 -41.80
N LEU A 9 -1.72 6.64 -42.07
CA LEU A 9 -2.63 6.03 -41.15
C LEU A 9 -2.76 4.54 -41.47
N LEU A 10 -2.57 3.66 -40.45
CA LEU A 10 -2.79 2.22 -40.58
C LEU A 10 -3.81 1.78 -39.55
N VAL A 11 -4.86 1.06 -39.98
CA VAL A 11 -5.86 0.46 -39.09
C VAL A 11 -5.86 -1.05 -39.31
N GLY A 12 -5.59 -1.82 -38.25
CA GLY A 12 -5.42 -3.28 -38.37
C GLY A 12 -4.24 -3.69 -39.26
N GLY A 13 -3.26 -2.80 -39.46
CA GLY A 13 -2.10 -3.02 -40.32
C GLY A 13 -2.29 -2.61 -41.78
N GLU A 14 -3.51 -2.27 -42.21
CA GLU A 14 -3.83 -1.83 -43.57
C GLU A 14 -3.86 -0.30 -43.66
N GLU A 15 -3.47 0.25 -44.80
CA GLU A 15 -3.48 1.70 -45.04
C GLU A 15 -4.92 2.23 -45.05
N PHE A 16 -5.14 3.28 -44.26
CA PHE A 16 -6.45 3.87 -44.03
C PHE A 16 -6.54 5.25 -44.67
N LEU A 17 -7.57 5.50 -45.45
CA LEU A 17 -7.86 6.78 -46.12
C LEU A 17 -6.70 7.31 -47.02
N PRO A 18 -6.07 6.48 -47.88
CA PRO A 18 -4.89 6.90 -48.64
C PRO A 18 -5.14 8.09 -49.59
N ASN A 19 -6.38 8.27 -50.04
CA ASN A 19 -6.77 9.30 -51.02
C ASN A 19 -7.88 10.23 -50.53
N SER A 20 -8.17 10.26 -49.23
CA SER A 20 -9.27 11.04 -48.68
C SER A 20 -8.78 12.12 -47.74
N GLY A 21 -9.47 13.26 -47.71
CA GLY A 21 -9.17 14.31 -46.70
C GLY A 21 -9.46 13.84 -45.29
N TYR A 22 -8.57 14.10 -44.39
CA TYR A 22 -8.76 13.85 -42.96
C TYR A 22 -8.04 14.88 -42.09
N SER A 23 -8.45 14.99 -40.82
CA SER A 23 -7.72 15.70 -39.80
C SER A 23 -7.44 14.78 -38.62
N VAL A 24 -6.28 14.93 -38.02
CA VAL A 24 -5.81 14.11 -36.90
C VAL A 24 -5.40 14.99 -35.72
N THR A 25 -5.82 14.60 -34.56
CA THR A 25 -5.30 15.10 -33.28
C THR A 25 -4.75 13.92 -32.48
N VAL A 26 -3.53 14.03 -31.99
CA VAL A 26 -2.92 13.07 -31.06
C VAL A 26 -2.50 13.82 -29.81
N GLU A 27 -2.98 13.40 -28.67
CA GLU A 27 -2.64 13.97 -27.37
C GLU A 27 -1.89 12.94 -26.53
N GLN A 28 -0.79 13.35 -25.94
CA GLN A 28 0.02 12.56 -25.02
C GLN A 28 0.35 13.39 -23.79
N SER A 29 0.26 12.79 -22.61
CA SER A 29 0.66 13.44 -21.35
C SER A 29 1.28 12.45 -20.38
N ILE A 30 2.00 12.98 -19.41
CA ILE A 30 2.41 12.20 -18.24
C ILE A 30 1.19 11.61 -17.54
N GLY A 31 1.38 10.54 -16.75
CA GLY A 31 0.29 9.78 -16.15
C GLY A 31 -0.21 8.63 -17.04
N GLY A 32 0.39 8.43 -18.21
CA GLY A 32 0.06 7.35 -19.14
C GLY A 32 -1.14 7.62 -20.04
N HIS A 33 -1.82 8.75 -19.89
CA HIS A 33 -2.96 9.10 -20.75
C HIS A 33 -2.49 9.55 -22.13
N SER A 34 -3.01 8.91 -23.16
CA SER A 34 -2.83 9.32 -24.53
C SER A 34 -4.09 9.00 -25.35
N ALA A 35 -4.45 9.89 -26.25
CA ALA A 35 -5.66 9.78 -27.04
C ALA A 35 -5.39 10.23 -28.49
N PHE A 36 -6.21 9.73 -29.40
CA PHE A 36 -6.23 10.23 -30.77
C PHE A 36 -7.67 10.44 -31.23
N ARG A 37 -7.80 11.33 -32.20
CA ARG A 37 -9.04 11.61 -32.89
C ARG A 37 -8.75 11.82 -34.38
N ILE A 38 -9.45 11.08 -35.26
CA ILE A 38 -9.35 11.18 -36.71
C ILE A 38 -10.73 11.53 -37.24
N ALA A 39 -10.87 12.66 -37.90
CA ALA A 39 -12.12 13.08 -38.52
C ALA A 39 -11.95 13.08 -40.03
N PHE A 40 -12.91 12.48 -40.77
CA PHE A 40 -12.91 12.38 -42.19
C PHE A 40 -14.34 12.41 -42.75
N PRO A 41 -14.54 12.82 -44.04
CA PRO A 41 -15.85 12.84 -44.65
C PRO A 41 -16.49 11.45 -44.71
N SER A 42 -17.78 11.35 -44.48
CA SER A 42 -18.51 10.08 -44.43
C SER A 42 -18.53 9.31 -45.75
N ASN A 43 -18.36 10.01 -46.90
CA ASN A 43 -18.26 9.41 -48.22
C ASN A 43 -16.90 8.75 -48.53
N ALA A 44 -15.92 8.92 -47.66
CA ALA A 44 -14.59 8.32 -47.80
C ALA A 44 -14.57 6.80 -47.55
N THR A 45 -15.57 6.26 -46.89
CA THR A 45 -15.72 4.82 -46.58
C THR A 45 -16.85 4.22 -47.40
N GLU A 46 -16.80 4.26 -48.67
CA GLU A 46 -17.84 3.85 -49.64
C GLU A 46 -18.93 2.91 -49.11
N GLY A 47 -20.17 3.37 -49.03
CA GLY A 47 -21.33 2.58 -48.62
C GLY A 47 -22.61 3.39 -48.65
N TYR A 48 -23.72 2.73 -48.91
CA TYR A 48 -25.06 3.32 -48.80
C TYR A 48 -25.31 3.75 -47.33
N ALA A 49 -26.11 4.76 -47.14
CA ALA A 49 -26.34 5.43 -45.84
C ALA A 49 -26.67 4.50 -44.66
N GLY A 50 -27.18 3.28 -44.89
CA GLY A 50 -27.41 2.26 -43.87
C GLY A 50 -26.18 1.40 -43.50
N ALA A 51 -25.19 1.31 -44.38
CA ALA A 51 -23.98 0.51 -44.17
C ALA A 51 -22.81 1.34 -43.61
N LEU A 52 -22.93 2.66 -43.58
CA LEU A 52 -21.86 3.57 -43.12
C LEU A 52 -21.42 3.30 -41.68
N MET A 53 -22.38 3.10 -40.75
CA MET A 53 -22.05 2.77 -39.34
C MET A 53 -21.51 1.36 -39.23
N ASP A 54 -22.02 0.39 -39.97
CA ASP A 54 -21.53 -0.99 -39.92
C ASP A 54 -20.08 -1.06 -40.42
N ASN A 55 -19.75 -0.37 -41.50
CA ASN A 55 -18.38 -0.26 -42.01
C ASN A 55 -17.47 0.46 -41.00
N ALA A 56 -17.95 1.52 -40.37
CA ALA A 56 -17.19 2.27 -39.38
C ALA A 56 -16.99 1.49 -38.07
N LEU A 57 -18.00 0.73 -37.62
CA LEU A 57 -17.91 -0.17 -36.46
C LEU A 57 -16.85 -1.28 -36.64
N ALA A 58 -16.57 -1.68 -37.88
CA ALA A 58 -15.53 -2.66 -38.17
C ALA A 58 -14.12 -2.21 -37.74
N TYR A 59 -13.92 -0.92 -37.46
CA TYR A 59 -12.65 -0.38 -36.97
C TYR A 59 -12.55 -0.40 -35.45
N VAL A 60 -13.65 -0.48 -34.74
CA VAL A 60 -13.62 -0.53 -33.26
C VAL A 60 -12.89 -1.78 -32.77
N GLY A 61 -12.00 -1.60 -31.80
CA GLY A 61 -11.13 -2.65 -31.27
C GLY A 61 -9.86 -2.90 -32.09
N LYS A 62 -9.73 -2.33 -33.31
CA LYS A 62 -8.52 -2.50 -34.11
C LYS A 62 -7.39 -1.59 -33.62
N LYS A 63 -6.17 -2.10 -33.77
CA LYS A 63 -4.94 -1.33 -33.58
C LYS A 63 -4.84 -0.24 -34.64
N ILE A 64 -4.45 0.94 -34.19
CA ILE A 64 -4.10 2.04 -35.10
C ILE A 64 -2.63 2.38 -35.00
N THR A 65 -2.03 2.72 -36.12
CA THR A 65 -0.69 3.34 -36.17
C THR A 65 -0.81 4.63 -36.99
N ILE A 66 -0.41 5.72 -36.36
CA ILE A 66 -0.37 7.05 -36.94
C ILE A 66 1.09 7.44 -37.12
N GLY A 67 1.57 7.59 -38.33
CA GLY A 67 2.94 7.93 -38.66
C GLY A 67 3.05 9.27 -39.38
N ILE A 68 4.14 10.01 -39.11
CA ILE A 68 4.50 11.23 -39.85
C ILE A 68 5.95 11.12 -40.28
N ASN A 69 6.23 11.51 -41.55
CA ASN A 69 7.56 11.58 -42.15
C ASN A 69 8.39 10.30 -41.92
N GLU A 70 7.94 9.17 -42.47
CA GLU A 70 8.65 7.88 -42.36
C GLU A 70 8.99 7.49 -40.91
N ASN A 71 8.03 7.69 -40.00
CA ASN A 71 8.15 7.41 -38.58
C ASN A 71 9.05 8.39 -37.75
N GLN A 72 9.28 9.59 -38.23
CA GLN A 72 9.83 10.66 -37.41
C GLN A 72 8.95 10.90 -36.16
N MET A 73 7.61 10.79 -36.33
CA MET A 73 6.63 10.59 -35.25
C MET A 73 5.83 9.32 -35.54
N GLU A 74 5.67 8.48 -34.52
CA GLU A 74 4.78 7.31 -34.56
C GLU A 74 3.91 7.29 -33.31
N PHE A 75 2.61 7.03 -33.49
CA PHE A 75 1.68 6.80 -32.40
C PHE A 75 0.92 5.50 -32.63
N LYS A 76 0.89 4.63 -31.62
CA LYS A 76 0.14 3.37 -31.62
C LYS A 76 -0.96 3.43 -30.55
N GLY A 77 -2.16 2.99 -30.93
CA GLY A 77 -3.32 2.98 -30.05
C GLY A 77 -4.36 1.97 -30.49
N VAL A 78 -5.51 2.02 -29.83
CA VAL A 78 -6.69 1.19 -30.11
C VAL A 78 -7.88 2.11 -30.38
N VAL A 79 -8.63 1.83 -31.44
CA VAL A 79 -9.89 2.52 -31.73
C VAL A 79 -10.94 2.08 -30.70
N THR A 80 -11.44 3.01 -29.92
CA THR A 80 -12.42 2.72 -28.85
C THR A 80 -13.83 3.23 -29.15
N SER A 81 -13.95 4.21 -30.05
CA SER A 81 -15.25 4.72 -30.46
C SER A 81 -15.27 5.20 -31.90
N VAL A 82 -16.47 5.22 -32.47
CA VAL A 82 -16.81 5.75 -33.78
C VAL A 82 -18.06 6.61 -33.66
N ASP A 83 -17.99 7.84 -34.13
CA ASP A 83 -19.08 8.78 -34.12
C ASP A 83 -19.42 9.18 -35.58
N LEU A 84 -20.71 9.16 -35.95
CA LEU A 84 -21.21 9.70 -37.18
C LEU A 84 -21.90 11.06 -36.91
N GLN A 85 -21.30 12.13 -37.35
CA GLN A 85 -21.82 13.48 -37.20
C GLN A 85 -22.41 13.94 -38.53
N LYS A 86 -23.72 14.25 -38.55
CA LYS A 86 -24.42 14.84 -39.72
C LYS A 86 -24.80 16.29 -39.38
N GLY A 87 -24.33 17.20 -40.21
CA GLY A 87 -24.72 18.59 -40.18
C GLY A 87 -26.01 18.86 -41.00
N ALA A 88 -26.32 20.13 -41.26
CA ALA A 88 -27.45 20.55 -42.05
C ALA A 88 -27.26 20.25 -43.58
N ASP A 89 -26.04 19.99 -44.01
CA ASP A 89 -25.65 19.60 -45.34
C ASP A 89 -25.59 18.07 -45.44
N ALA A 90 -25.75 17.55 -46.66
CA ALA A 90 -25.82 16.11 -46.95
C ALA A 90 -24.50 15.35 -46.63
N SER A 91 -23.40 16.06 -46.42
CA SER A 91 -22.09 15.52 -46.11
C SER A 91 -21.92 15.33 -44.62
N GLY A 92 -21.85 14.08 -44.14
CA GLY A 92 -21.51 13.75 -42.74
C GLY A 92 -20.01 13.67 -42.53
N THR A 93 -19.62 13.68 -41.27
CA THR A 93 -18.25 13.43 -40.83
C THR A 93 -18.24 12.17 -39.95
N ILE A 94 -17.34 11.25 -40.20
CA ILE A 94 -17.03 10.13 -39.31
C ILE A 94 -15.83 10.53 -38.46
N VAL A 95 -15.92 10.23 -37.19
CA VAL A 95 -14.84 10.45 -36.21
C VAL A 95 -14.46 9.13 -35.58
N LEU A 96 -13.26 8.66 -35.84
CA LEU A 96 -12.64 7.57 -35.08
C LEU A 96 -11.88 8.18 -33.89
N SER A 97 -12.20 7.71 -32.71
CA SER A 97 -11.48 8.11 -31.50
C SER A 97 -10.95 6.87 -30.78
N GLY A 98 -9.87 7.05 -30.05
CA GLY A 98 -9.28 5.98 -29.28
C GLY A 98 -8.13 6.45 -28.41
N HIS A 99 -7.51 5.50 -27.78
CA HIS A 99 -6.51 5.74 -26.75
C HIS A 99 -5.25 4.90 -26.98
N GLY A 100 -4.16 5.29 -26.34
CA GLY A 100 -2.96 4.47 -26.22
C GLY A 100 -3.13 3.28 -25.27
N PRO A 101 -2.05 2.53 -25.02
CA PRO A 101 -2.06 1.26 -24.27
C PRO A 101 -2.66 1.35 -22.87
N ALA A 102 -2.54 2.49 -22.20
CA ALA A 102 -3.04 2.71 -20.84
C ALA A 102 -4.55 2.47 -20.68
N THR A 103 -5.34 2.59 -21.77
CA THR A 103 -6.78 2.33 -21.72
C THR A 103 -7.11 0.87 -21.38
N LEU A 104 -6.25 -0.07 -21.76
CA LEU A 104 -6.41 -1.49 -21.42
C LEU A 104 -6.19 -1.73 -19.94
N LEU A 105 -5.16 -1.10 -19.38
CA LEU A 105 -4.85 -1.18 -17.97
C LEU A 105 -5.90 -0.47 -17.09
N ALA A 106 -6.60 0.52 -17.63
CA ALA A 106 -7.63 1.26 -16.91
C ALA A 106 -8.90 0.45 -16.59
N ASN A 107 -9.14 -0.64 -17.33
CA ASN A 107 -10.35 -1.47 -17.20
C ASN A 107 -10.14 -2.78 -16.43
N SER A 108 -8.91 -3.06 -15.99
CA SER A 108 -8.57 -4.26 -15.24
C SER A 108 -8.46 -3.92 -13.76
N VAL A 109 -9.46 -4.27 -12.96
CA VAL A 109 -9.48 -4.01 -11.50
C VAL A 109 -9.04 -5.25 -10.75
N GLN A 110 -8.06 -5.11 -9.85
CA GLN A 110 -7.45 -6.21 -9.12
C GLN A 110 -7.40 -5.98 -7.60
N CYS A 111 -7.19 -7.09 -6.88
CA CYS A 111 -6.82 -7.12 -5.47
C CYS A 111 -5.61 -8.04 -5.31
N LEU A 112 -4.44 -7.47 -5.18
CA LEU A 112 -3.15 -8.16 -5.14
C LEU A 112 -2.26 -7.57 -4.04
N SER A 113 -1.27 -8.34 -3.59
CA SER A 113 -0.22 -7.80 -2.72
C SER A 113 1.15 -8.30 -3.15
N TYR A 114 2.14 -7.45 -2.95
CA TYR A 114 3.54 -7.71 -3.22
C TYR A 114 4.32 -7.69 -1.91
N GLU A 115 5.25 -8.62 -1.78
CA GLU A 115 6.11 -8.72 -0.61
C GLU A 115 7.11 -7.57 -0.54
N GLU A 116 7.55 -7.26 0.66
CA GLU A 116 8.62 -6.29 0.90
C GLU A 116 9.88 -6.67 0.12
N GLY A 117 10.55 -5.68 -0.45
CA GLY A 117 11.74 -5.87 -1.26
C GLY A 117 11.47 -6.02 -2.75
N THR A 118 10.22 -6.16 -3.19
CA THR A 118 9.89 -6.25 -4.62
C THR A 118 10.18 -4.90 -5.30
N PRO A 119 10.98 -4.85 -6.38
CA PRO A 119 11.29 -3.60 -7.06
C PRO A 119 10.07 -3.10 -7.87
N LEU A 120 9.93 -1.77 -7.97
CA LEU A 120 8.85 -1.13 -8.76
C LEU A 120 8.84 -1.62 -10.21
N SER A 121 10.01 -1.87 -10.81
CA SER A 121 10.14 -2.42 -12.15
C SER A 121 9.50 -3.81 -12.30
N GLN A 122 9.64 -4.66 -11.30
CA GLN A 122 9.01 -5.99 -11.27
C GLN A 122 7.50 -5.86 -11.12
N VAL A 123 7.03 -5.02 -10.17
CA VAL A 123 5.60 -4.76 -9.98
C VAL A 123 4.96 -4.23 -11.26
N ALA A 124 5.62 -3.31 -11.97
CA ALA A 124 5.13 -2.80 -13.25
C ALA A 124 5.04 -3.89 -14.32
N THR A 125 6.03 -4.79 -14.36
CA THR A 125 6.05 -5.93 -15.29
C THR A 125 4.90 -6.89 -14.99
N ASP A 126 4.73 -7.27 -13.73
CA ASP A 126 3.67 -8.20 -13.31
C ASP A 126 2.27 -7.62 -13.54
N THR A 127 2.11 -6.32 -13.28
CA THR A 127 0.83 -5.61 -13.51
C THR A 127 0.45 -5.58 -15.00
N VAL A 128 1.42 -5.44 -15.90
CA VAL A 128 1.16 -5.44 -17.35
C VAL A 128 0.99 -6.85 -17.93
N ASN A 129 1.53 -7.86 -17.26
CA ASN A 129 1.37 -9.25 -17.66
C ASN A 129 -0.11 -9.67 -17.72
N GLY A 130 -0.47 -10.41 -18.75
CA GLY A 130 -1.86 -10.85 -19.01
C GLY A 130 -2.66 -9.89 -19.90
N HIS A 131 -2.20 -8.66 -20.10
CA HIS A 131 -2.76 -7.79 -21.13
C HIS A 131 -2.28 -8.18 -22.53
N SER A 132 -3.06 -7.79 -23.56
CA SER A 132 -2.72 -8.10 -24.94
C SER A 132 -1.37 -7.50 -25.36
N THR A 133 -0.39 -8.34 -25.65
CA THR A 133 0.96 -7.95 -26.10
C THR A 133 0.95 -7.29 -27.50
N GLU A 134 -0.13 -7.44 -28.26
CA GLU A 134 -0.34 -6.73 -29.53
C GLU A 134 -0.54 -5.23 -29.30
N HIS A 135 -1.22 -4.88 -28.22
CA HIS A 135 -1.65 -3.51 -27.92
C HIS A 135 -0.81 -2.83 -26.83
N VAL A 136 -0.27 -3.59 -25.87
CA VAL A 136 0.55 -3.06 -24.78
C VAL A 136 1.96 -3.59 -24.90
N LYS A 137 2.91 -2.69 -25.05
CA LYS A 137 4.34 -2.98 -24.91
C LYS A 137 4.89 -2.12 -23.80
N LEU A 138 5.37 -2.78 -22.73
CA LEU A 138 5.98 -2.12 -21.57
C LEU A 138 7.45 -1.78 -21.86
N SER A 139 7.86 -0.59 -21.47
CA SER A 139 9.26 -0.16 -21.43
C SER A 139 9.60 0.35 -20.03
N ILE A 140 10.58 -0.27 -19.41
CA ILE A 140 11.07 0.10 -18.07
C ILE A 140 12.25 1.05 -18.22
N GLY A 141 12.19 2.18 -17.51
CA GLY A 141 13.19 3.24 -17.57
C GLY A 141 13.84 3.53 -16.23
N LYS A 142 14.65 4.58 -16.21
CA LYS A 142 15.33 5.07 -14.98
C LYS A 142 14.32 5.49 -13.91
N GLY A 143 14.70 5.32 -12.63
CA GLY A 143 13.87 5.69 -11.47
C GLY A 143 12.89 4.61 -11.01
N THR A 144 13.03 3.36 -11.50
CA THR A 144 12.19 2.22 -11.14
C THR A 144 12.91 1.16 -10.29
N ASP A 145 14.18 1.35 -9.98
CA ASP A 145 14.99 0.45 -9.13
C ASP A 145 14.72 0.68 -7.62
N VAL A 146 13.54 1.14 -7.29
CA VAL A 146 13.11 1.36 -5.91
C VAL A 146 12.56 0.07 -5.37
N SER A 147 13.16 -0.44 -4.28
CA SER A 147 12.62 -1.56 -3.50
C SER A 147 11.38 -1.09 -2.75
N LEU A 148 10.26 -1.74 -2.99
CA LEU A 148 8.98 -1.37 -2.37
C LEU A 148 8.82 -2.07 -1.01
N PRO A 149 8.20 -1.42 -0.01
CA PRO A 149 7.68 -2.11 1.16
C PRO A 149 6.50 -3.01 0.78
N TYR A 150 5.89 -3.67 1.76
CA TYR A 150 4.63 -4.38 1.52
C TYR A 150 3.65 -3.46 0.79
N THR A 151 3.27 -3.86 -0.41
CA THR A 151 2.51 -3.03 -1.36
C THR A 151 1.24 -3.74 -1.78
N VAL A 152 0.14 -3.01 -1.82
CA VAL A 152 -1.19 -3.56 -2.10
C VAL A 152 -1.85 -2.81 -3.25
N GLN A 153 -2.34 -3.55 -4.24
CA GLN A 153 -3.37 -3.11 -5.20
C GLN A 153 -4.73 -3.57 -4.64
N TYR A 154 -5.67 -2.66 -4.46
CA TYR A 154 -6.97 -3.03 -3.87
C TYR A 154 -8.12 -2.25 -4.49
N ASN A 155 -9.00 -2.97 -5.19
CA ASN A 155 -10.14 -2.41 -5.91
C ASN A 155 -9.76 -1.22 -6.80
N GLU A 156 -8.56 -1.23 -7.35
CA GLU A 156 -8.08 -0.22 -8.28
C GLU A 156 -7.63 -0.87 -9.59
N SER A 157 -7.75 -0.14 -10.68
CA SER A 157 -7.27 -0.62 -11.98
C SER A 157 -5.75 -0.69 -12.01
N ASP A 158 -5.22 -1.51 -12.92
CA ASP A 158 -3.79 -1.65 -13.13
C ASP A 158 -3.12 -0.31 -13.44
N LEU A 159 -3.79 0.53 -14.23
CA LEU A 159 -3.30 1.90 -14.50
C LEU A 159 -3.30 2.76 -13.23
N ALA A 160 -4.39 2.76 -12.46
CA ALA A 160 -4.49 3.57 -11.24
C ALA A 160 -3.45 3.13 -10.20
N PHE A 161 -3.22 1.82 -10.08
CA PHE A 161 -2.19 1.25 -9.23
C PHE A 161 -0.79 1.74 -9.62
N LEU A 162 -0.42 1.61 -10.90
CA LEU A 162 0.89 2.07 -11.38
C LEU A 162 1.05 3.60 -11.24
N GLN A 163 -0.01 4.38 -11.54
CA GLN A 163 -0.01 5.83 -11.35
C GLN A 163 0.20 6.20 -9.88
N ARG A 164 -0.45 5.49 -8.95
CA ARG A 164 -0.28 5.69 -7.51
C ARG A 164 1.14 5.39 -7.05
N LEU A 165 1.72 4.27 -7.49
CA LEU A 165 3.10 3.92 -7.15
C LEU A 165 4.09 4.91 -7.77
N CYS A 166 3.96 5.22 -9.05
CA CYS A 166 4.82 6.19 -9.72
C CYS A 166 4.73 7.58 -9.05
N SER A 167 3.53 8.01 -8.66
CA SER A 167 3.33 9.25 -7.92
C SER A 167 4.00 9.22 -6.54
N ARG A 168 3.91 8.09 -5.82
CA ARG A 168 4.51 7.92 -4.49
C ARG A 168 6.03 7.97 -4.51
N TYR A 169 6.65 7.39 -5.53
CA TYR A 169 8.10 7.30 -5.65
C TYR A 169 8.69 8.30 -6.65
N GLY A 170 7.86 9.16 -7.23
CA GLY A 170 8.27 10.20 -8.18
C GLY A 170 8.73 9.67 -9.53
N ALA A 171 8.40 8.42 -9.88
CA ALA A 171 8.75 7.84 -11.15
C ALA A 171 7.88 8.39 -12.28
N TRP A 172 8.45 8.46 -13.51
CA TRP A 172 7.72 8.81 -14.70
C TRP A 172 6.79 7.68 -15.11
N ILE A 173 5.60 8.01 -15.62
CA ILE A 173 4.66 7.08 -16.25
C ILE A 173 4.00 7.78 -17.43
N TYR A 174 4.14 7.24 -18.64
CA TYR A 174 3.67 7.89 -19.86
C TYR A 174 3.63 6.93 -21.04
N HIS A 175 3.02 7.37 -22.14
CA HIS A 175 3.09 6.70 -23.46
C HIS A 175 3.97 7.56 -24.38
N ASN A 176 5.09 6.98 -24.85
CA ASN A 176 6.04 7.71 -25.71
C ASN A 176 5.63 7.72 -27.20
N GLY A 177 4.44 7.24 -27.51
CA GLY A 177 3.90 7.06 -28.87
C GLY A 177 3.86 5.58 -29.28
N THR A 178 4.77 4.75 -28.83
CA THR A 178 4.81 3.32 -29.19
C THR A 178 4.69 2.40 -27.99
N ASP A 179 5.33 2.74 -26.88
CA ASP A 179 5.45 1.92 -25.69
C ASP A 179 4.80 2.61 -24.48
N PHE A 180 4.19 1.84 -23.60
CA PHE A 180 3.81 2.28 -22.28
C PHE A 180 5.05 2.25 -21.39
N CYS A 181 5.45 3.42 -20.89
CA CYS A 181 6.70 3.60 -20.17
C CYS A 181 6.45 3.78 -18.66
N VAL A 182 7.18 3.03 -17.85
CA VAL A 182 7.31 3.22 -16.41
C VAL A 182 8.79 3.52 -16.11
N GLY A 183 9.05 4.68 -15.52
CA GLY A 183 10.38 5.26 -15.49
C GLY A 183 10.70 6.04 -16.78
N ARG A 184 11.78 6.81 -16.73
CA ARG A 184 12.22 7.60 -17.89
C ARG A 184 13.01 6.73 -18.86
N THR A 185 12.46 6.49 -20.06
CA THR A 185 13.01 5.54 -21.06
C THR A 185 13.78 6.23 -22.18
N GLY A 186 13.64 7.54 -22.38
CA GLY A 186 14.22 8.29 -23.48
C GLY A 186 15.12 9.43 -22.99
N ASP A 187 16.23 9.66 -23.72
CA ASP A 187 17.11 10.81 -23.56
C ASP A 187 17.23 11.55 -24.89
N LYS A 188 16.15 11.54 -25.73
CA LYS A 188 16.17 12.24 -27.01
C LYS A 188 16.18 13.73 -26.78
N GLN A 189 17.26 14.37 -27.29
CA GLN A 189 17.39 15.82 -27.31
C GLN A 189 16.75 16.36 -28.62
N VAL A 190 15.85 17.30 -28.47
CA VAL A 190 15.22 18.03 -29.57
C VAL A 190 15.63 19.49 -29.45
N HIS A 191 16.09 20.07 -30.55
CA HIS A 191 16.47 21.48 -30.59
C HIS A 191 15.42 22.27 -31.35
N GLY A 192 14.98 23.38 -30.78
CA GLY A 192 14.02 24.29 -31.36
C GLY A 192 14.51 25.73 -31.34
N ILE A 193 14.22 26.46 -32.40
CA ILE A 193 14.57 27.90 -32.50
C ILE A 193 13.26 28.69 -32.47
N TYR A 194 13.12 29.53 -31.43
CA TYR A 194 12.01 30.48 -31.35
C TYR A 194 12.05 31.48 -32.51
N GLY A 195 10.92 31.66 -33.17
CA GLY A 195 10.80 32.44 -34.38
C GLY A 195 11.03 31.64 -35.69
N GLN A 196 11.47 30.38 -35.62
CA GLN A 196 11.60 29.45 -36.73
C GLN A 196 10.74 28.21 -36.54
N ASP A 197 11.18 27.31 -35.69
CA ASP A 197 10.47 26.04 -35.42
C ASP A 197 9.40 26.19 -34.33
N VAL A 198 9.57 27.15 -33.41
CA VAL A 198 8.69 27.45 -32.28
C VAL A 198 8.09 28.83 -32.48
N GLN A 199 6.76 28.91 -32.64
CA GLN A 199 6.03 30.14 -32.94
C GLN A 199 5.50 30.82 -31.66
N GLY A 200 5.17 30.03 -30.62
CA GLY A 200 4.71 30.52 -29.33
C GLY A 200 5.51 29.91 -28.22
N PHE A 201 5.95 30.73 -27.25
CA PHE A 201 6.62 30.26 -26.07
C PHE A 201 6.17 31.07 -24.85
N ASN A 202 5.76 30.38 -23.80
CA ASN A 202 5.39 30.96 -22.53
C ASN A 202 6.16 30.26 -21.42
N LEU A 203 6.78 31.02 -20.52
CA LEU A 203 7.44 30.53 -19.32
C LEU A 203 6.72 31.05 -18.10
N SER A 204 6.02 30.15 -17.42
CA SER A 204 5.30 30.45 -16.19
C SER A 204 6.14 30.10 -14.97
N THR A 205 6.09 30.99 -13.96
CA THR A 205 6.77 30.77 -12.68
C THR A 205 5.78 30.90 -11.54
N VAL A 206 5.80 29.93 -10.60
CA VAL A 206 4.84 29.84 -9.49
C VAL A 206 5.58 29.63 -8.18
N LEU A 207 5.18 30.36 -7.14
CA LEU A 207 5.69 30.13 -5.79
C LEU A 207 5.13 28.83 -5.23
N ARG A 208 6.01 28.01 -4.65
CA ARG A 208 5.64 26.75 -3.96
C ARG A 208 6.36 26.70 -2.62
N GLU A 209 5.67 26.15 -1.61
CA GLU A 209 6.29 25.86 -0.33
C GLU A 209 7.53 24.97 -0.49
N GLN A 210 8.64 25.37 0.11
CA GLN A 210 9.92 24.64 0.08
C GLN A 210 10.45 24.36 1.48
N SER A 211 9.84 24.94 2.53
CA SER A 211 10.25 24.78 3.92
C SER A 211 9.28 23.86 4.65
N PHE A 212 9.58 22.56 4.65
CA PHE A 212 8.78 21.56 5.37
C PHE A 212 9.62 20.38 5.83
N GLY A 213 9.11 19.62 6.77
CA GLY A 213 9.66 18.34 7.19
C GLY A 213 8.59 17.27 7.30
N LEU A 214 8.97 16.03 7.06
CA LEU A 214 8.16 14.85 7.33
C LEU A 214 8.63 14.19 8.62
N LYS A 215 7.68 13.77 9.44
CA LYS A 215 7.90 13.02 10.68
C LYS A 215 7.17 11.70 10.58
N ALA A 216 7.80 10.65 11.07
CA ALA A 216 7.22 9.33 11.23
C ALA A 216 7.77 8.68 12.51
N ARG A 217 7.19 7.56 12.91
CA ARG A 217 7.72 6.77 14.00
C ARG A 217 7.85 5.32 13.57
N ASP A 218 9.00 4.75 13.83
CA ASP A 218 9.24 3.32 13.76
C ASP A 218 8.84 2.69 15.11
N TRP A 219 7.65 2.08 15.13
CA TRP A 219 7.09 1.45 16.32
C TRP A 219 7.75 0.11 16.69
N VAL A 220 8.50 -0.50 15.77
CA VAL A 220 9.23 -1.73 16.03
C VAL A 220 10.51 -1.44 16.79
N ASN A 221 11.27 -0.45 16.31
CA ASN A 221 12.54 -0.05 16.90
C ASN A 221 12.40 1.10 17.91
N ASP A 222 11.16 1.54 18.19
CA ASP A 222 10.82 2.62 19.14
C ASP A 222 11.59 3.93 18.87
N THR A 223 11.70 4.31 17.56
CA THR A 223 12.54 5.43 17.11
C THR A 223 11.71 6.46 16.36
N ASP A 224 11.92 7.75 16.67
CA ASP A 224 11.36 8.85 15.89
C ASP A 224 12.20 9.09 14.65
N LEU A 225 11.53 9.25 13.50
CA LEU A 225 12.11 9.49 12.21
C LEU A 225 11.70 10.88 11.72
N GLU A 226 12.67 11.67 11.23
CA GLU A 226 12.40 12.98 10.67
C GLU A 226 13.32 13.26 9.47
N ALA A 227 12.77 13.89 8.43
CA ALA A 227 13.55 14.42 7.33
C ALA A 227 13.09 15.83 6.96
N ASP A 228 14.04 16.70 6.63
CA ASP A 228 13.79 18.08 6.23
C ASP A 228 13.98 18.27 4.72
N ALA A 229 13.04 18.95 4.07
CA ALA A 229 13.09 19.20 2.63
C ALA A 229 14.35 19.95 2.17
N SER A 230 14.99 20.72 3.05
CA SER A 230 16.22 21.44 2.72
C SER A 230 17.41 20.52 2.42
N ALA A 231 17.40 19.29 2.96
CA ALA A 231 18.43 18.27 2.68
C ALA A 231 18.35 17.74 1.23
N PHE A 232 17.22 17.90 0.57
CA PHE A 232 16.93 17.37 -0.77
C PHE A 232 16.71 18.49 -1.81
N ALA A 233 17.36 19.62 -1.62
CA ALA A 233 17.23 20.71 -2.56
C ALA A 233 17.68 20.28 -3.97
N PRO A 234 16.81 20.40 -4.99
CA PRO A 234 17.18 20.03 -6.35
C PRO A 234 18.35 20.93 -6.81
N SER A 235 19.35 20.29 -7.40
CA SER A 235 20.32 21.02 -8.23
C SER A 235 19.59 21.41 -9.50
N SER A 236 19.22 22.67 -9.65
CA SER A 236 18.52 23.13 -10.83
C SER A 236 19.49 23.46 -11.94
N SER A 237 19.22 22.94 -13.14
CA SER A 237 19.84 23.42 -14.37
C SER A 237 19.20 24.74 -14.87
N HIS A 238 18.03 25.12 -14.33
CA HIS A 238 17.29 26.29 -14.83
C HIS A 238 17.59 27.58 -14.03
N PRO A 239 18.03 28.67 -14.68
CA PRO A 239 18.53 29.87 -14.02
C PRO A 239 17.50 30.61 -13.15
N TYR A 240 16.20 30.39 -13.35
CA TYR A 240 15.14 31.02 -12.56
C TYR A 240 14.68 30.16 -11.36
N GLN A 241 15.00 28.88 -11.31
CA GLN A 241 14.48 27.98 -10.26
C GLN A 241 15.01 28.37 -8.88
N ASP A 242 16.31 28.65 -8.75
CA ASP A 242 16.90 29.08 -7.48
C ASP A 242 16.37 30.44 -7.02
N ARG A 243 16.15 31.37 -7.99
CA ARG A 243 15.56 32.67 -7.68
C ARG A 243 14.13 32.55 -7.16
N ILE A 244 13.29 31.71 -7.78
CA ILE A 244 11.91 31.47 -7.35
C ILE A 244 11.89 30.73 -6.01
N LYS A 245 12.79 29.76 -5.81
CA LYS A 245 12.96 29.05 -4.54
C LYS A 245 13.26 30.00 -3.38
N GLY A 246 14.22 30.91 -3.55
CA GLY A 246 14.55 31.93 -2.54
C GLY A 246 13.36 32.85 -2.23
N LYS A 247 12.60 33.27 -3.25
CA LYS A 247 11.38 34.05 -3.03
C LYS A 247 10.30 33.25 -2.31
N SER A 248 10.14 31.98 -2.65
CA SER A 248 9.16 31.08 -2.00
C SER A 248 9.47 30.90 -0.52
N GLN A 249 10.73 30.72 -0.15
CA GLN A 249 11.16 30.61 1.26
C GLN A 249 10.86 31.88 2.07
N ASN A 250 10.99 33.07 1.46
CA ASN A 250 10.65 34.31 2.12
C ASN A 250 9.15 34.52 2.30
N VAL A 251 8.33 34.12 1.32
CA VAL A 251 6.87 34.26 1.36
C VAL A 251 6.24 33.20 2.26
N PHE A 252 6.69 31.95 2.14
CA PHE A 252 6.24 30.82 2.96
C PHE A 252 7.25 30.56 4.09
N ALA A 253 7.50 31.59 4.92
CA ALA A 253 8.53 31.54 5.94
C ALA A 253 8.24 30.56 7.10
N LYS A 254 6.96 30.26 7.37
CA LYS A 254 6.61 29.28 8.40
C LYS A 254 6.85 27.86 7.87
N ARG A 255 7.77 27.14 8.51
CA ARG A 255 8.04 25.73 8.20
C ARG A 255 6.81 24.88 8.48
N SER A 256 6.41 24.06 7.52
CA SER A 256 5.38 23.04 7.70
C SER A 256 5.98 21.75 8.26
N SER A 257 5.19 21.06 9.07
CA SER A 257 5.54 19.75 9.60
C SER A 257 4.40 18.77 9.28
N TYR A 258 4.70 17.74 8.51
CA TYR A 258 3.75 16.72 8.11
C TYR A 258 4.00 15.44 8.88
N ASP A 259 2.94 14.85 9.41
CA ASP A 259 2.98 13.47 9.89
C ASP A 259 2.86 12.52 8.71
N TRP A 260 3.86 11.67 8.52
CA TRP A 260 3.93 10.67 7.45
C TRP A 260 3.69 9.25 7.97
N SER A 261 2.99 9.10 9.08
CA SER A 261 2.59 7.81 9.65
C SER A 261 1.81 6.92 8.68
N VAL A 262 1.19 7.52 7.64
CA VAL A 262 0.45 6.81 6.58
C VAL A 262 1.33 6.23 5.47
N GLY A 263 2.63 6.52 5.43
CA GLY A 263 3.44 6.34 4.22
C GLY A 263 3.94 4.92 3.99
N GLN A 264 4.33 4.17 5.03
CA GLN A 264 4.94 2.84 4.91
C GLN A 264 4.57 1.94 6.07
N HIS A 265 4.77 0.61 5.91
CA HIS A 265 4.67 -0.36 6.97
C HIS A 265 5.70 -0.07 8.10
N GLU A 266 5.48 -0.63 9.29
CA GLU A 266 6.21 -0.37 10.53
C GLU A 266 7.74 -0.48 10.47
N TYR A 267 8.29 -1.15 9.45
CA TYR A 267 9.74 -1.26 9.19
C TYR A 267 10.34 -0.08 8.43
N SER A 268 9.67 1.06 8.45
CA SER A 268 10.17 2.26 7.77
C SER A 268 11.51 2.68 8.35
N ALA A 269 12.57 2.36 7.66
CA ALA A 269 13.88 2.92 7.93
C ALA A 269 13.87 4.43 7.65
N GLN A 270 14.82 5.16 8.22
CA GLN A 270 15.06 6.58 7.92
C GLN A 270 15.05 6.85 6.40
N SER A 271 15.59 5.91 5.60
CA SER A 271 15.60 5.98 4.13
C SER A 271 14.21 6.13 3.49
N GLY A 272 13.16 5.59 4.10
CA GLY A 272 11.78 5.74 3.62
C GLY A 272 11.27 7.18 3.79
N VAL A 273 11.51 7.77 4.97
CA VAL A 273 11.14 9.17 5.26
C VAL A 273 11.96 10.13 4.39
N ASP A 274 13.25 9.84 4.20
CA ASP A 274 14.12 10.60 3.31
C ASP A 274 13.62 10.57 1.86
N THR A 275 13.28 9.38 1.36
CA THR A 275 12.73 9.20 0.00
C THR A 275 11.41 9.96 -0.16
N ALA A 276 10.49 9.84 0.78
CA ALA A 276 9.21 10.54 0.75
C ALA A 276 9.39 12.06 0.77
N THR A 277 10.31 12.55 1.60
CA THR A 277 10.63 13.97 1.70
C THR A 277 11.27 14.48 0.41
N LYS A 278 12.22 13.72 -0.17
CA LYS A 278 12.85 14.01 -1.46
C LYS A 278 11.80 14.12 -2.57
N VAL A 279 10.94 13.12 -2.70
CA VAL A 279 9.87 13.07 -3.72
C VAL A 279 8.97 14.31 -3.63
N ASN A 280 8.51 14.66 -2.43
CA ASN A 280 7.67 15.83 -2.24
C ASN A 280 8.41 17.15 -2.51
N ALA A 281 9.66 17.28 -2.04
CA ALA A 281 10.45 18.49 -2.25
C ALA A 281 10.75 18.73 -3.74
N MET A 282 11.18 17.67 -4.44
CA MET A 282 11.51 17.75 -5.87
C MET A 282 10.27 17.90 -6.74
N GLY A 283 9.14 17.23 -6.41
CA GLY A 283 7.87 17.42 -7.11
C GLY A 283 7.31 18.84 -6.98
N LYS A 284 7.41 19.43 -5.79
CA LYS A 284 7.08 20.87 -5.58
C LYS A 284 8.00 21.77 -6.38
N ALA A 285 9.31 21.51 -6.38
CA ALA A 285 10.29 22.29 -7.15
C ALA A 285 10.05 22.18 -8.66
N ALA A 286 9.75 21.00 -9.18
CA ALA A 286 9.40 20.77 -10.59
C ALA A 286 8.20 21.61 -11.04
N SER A 287 7.23 21.86 -10.13
CA SER A 287 6.03 22.66 -10.41
C SER A 287 6.25 24.18 -10.34
N MET A 288 7.45 24.66 -10.02
CA MET A 288 7.74 26.09 -9.93
C MET A 288 7.92 26.76 -11.28
N ILE A 289 8.32 25.99 -12.28
CA ILE A 289 8.57 26.48 -13.64
C ILE A 289 7.84 25.55 -14.62
N LEU A 290 7.04 26.17 -15.46
CA LEU A 290 6.34 25.48 -16.54
C LEU A 290 6.61 26.23 -17.86
N ALA A 291 7.17 25.52 -18.81
CA ALA A 291 7.29 25.97 -20.19
C ALA A 291 6.12 25.44 -21.01
N SER A 292 5.56 26.26 -21.86
CA SER A 292 4.56 25.85 -22.84
C SER A 292 4.73 26.61 -24.14
N GLY A 293 4.25 26.01 -25.25
CA GLY A 293 4.40 26.66 -26.52
C GLY A 293 3.74 25.94 -27.67
N THR A 294 3.86 26.54 -28.85
CA THR A 294 3.43 25.96 -30.13
C THR A 294 4.62 25.81 -31.06
N SER A 295 4.71 24.67 -31.75
CA SER A 295 5.84 24.42 -32.65
C SER A 295 5.44 23.57 -33.89
N GLU A 296 6.35 23.55 -34.86
CA GLU A 296 6.34 22.66 -36.00
C GLU A 296 7.41 21.56 -35.92
N LEU A 297 7.91 21.29 -34.68
CA LEU A 297 8.88 20.24 -34.43
C LEU A 297 8.20 18.86 -34.48
N VAL A 298 8.31 18.22 -35.62
CA VAL A 298 7.77 16.87 -35.84
C VAL A 298 8.54 15.88 -34.98
N GLY A 299 7.83 14.99 -34.28
CA GLY A 299 8.44 13.93 -33.48
C GLY A 299 8.85 14.35 -32.07
N LEU A 300 8.44 15.54 -31.59
CA LEU A 300 8.51 15.87 -30.17
C LEU A 300 7.56 14.97 -29.41
N ARG A 301 8.02 14.31 -28.31
CA ARG A 301 7.24 13.33 -27.54
C ARG A 301 7.32 13.65 -26.05
N VAL A 302 6.37 13.11 -25.29
CA VAL A 302 6.48 13.06 -23.85
C VAL A 302 7.71 12.24 -23.44
N GLY A 303 8.52 12.77 -22.54
CA GLY A 303 9.80 12.21 -22.10
C GLY A 303 11.03 12.69 -22.87
N ASP A 304 10.86 13.37 -24.03
CA ASP A 304 11.97 14.03 -24.72
C ASP A 304 12.38 15.31 -23.98
N THR A 305 13.61 15.76 -24.20
CA THR A 305 14.11 17.05 -23.74
C THR A 305 14.17 18.05 -24.90
N LEU A 306 13.45 19.16 -24.78
CA LEU A 306 13.48 20.28 -25.73
C LEU A 306 14.45 21.34 -25.26
N THR A 307 15.53 21.57 -26.01
CA THR A 307 16.41 22.71 -25.83
C THR A 307 15.96 23.84 -26.75
N LEU A 308 15.63 24.98 -26.16
CA LEU A 308 15.07 26.13 -26.85
C LEU A 308 16.04 27.30 -26.88
N GLU A 309 16.26 27.82 -28.07
CA GLU A 309 17.07 29.00 -28.33
C GLU A 309 16.25 30.04 -29.09
N GLY A 310 16.52 31.32 -28.90
CA GLY A 310 15.94 32.41 -29.67
C GLY A 310 16.98 33.11 -30.55
N LEU A 311 16.51 33.74 -31.62
CA LEU A 311 17.37 34.58 -32.43
C LEU A 311 17.68 35.88 -31.68
N ASN A 312 18.95 36.21 -31.54
CA ASN A 312 19.35 37.49 -30.98
C ASN A 312 19.27 38.55 -32.07
N PHE A 313 18.31 39.47 -31.95
CA PHE A 313 18.11 40.53 -32.94
C PHE A 313 19.16 41.66 -32.84
N SER A 314 19.88 41.74 -31.71
CA SER A 314 20.92 42.77 -31.51
C SER A 314 22.30 42.33 -31.98
N ASP A 315 22.55 41.02 -32.09
CA ASP A 315 23.83 40.46 -32.55
C ASP A 315 23.54 39.33 -33.55
N GLN A 316 23.53 39.71 -34.84
CA GLN A 316 23.22 38.79 -35.94
C GLN A 316 24.23 37.64 -35.98
N GLY A 317 23.77 36.43 -35.64
CA GLY A 317 24.56 35.21 -35.60
C GLY A 317 24.68 34.58 -34.21
N LYS A 318 24.28 35.27 -33.15
CA LYS A 318 24.13 34.70 -31.83
C LYS A 318 22.70 34.24 -31.57
N LYS A 319 22.58 33.26 -30.71
CA LYS A 319 21.30 32.74 -30.20
C LYS A 319 21.26 32.97 -28.70
N ASP A 320 20.11 33.41 -28.20
CA ASP A 320 19.85 33.54 -26.80
C ASP A 320 19.27 32.22 -26.26
N PRO A 321 19.80 31.66 -25.16
CA PRO A 321 19.26 30.44 -24.58
C PRO A 321 17.93 30.73 -23.86
N TYR A 322 16.88 30.03 -24.21
CA TYR A 322 15.58 30.06 -23.54
C TYR A 322 15.41 28.92 -22.53
N GLY A 323 16.37 28.01 -22.46
CA GLY A 323 16.40 26.87 -21.52
C GLY A 323 16.11 25.53 -22.16
N SER A 324 16.25 24.49 -21.37
CA SER A 324 15.95 23.10 -21.74
C SER A 324 14.83 22.57 -20.86
N TYR A 325 13.90 21.83 -21.45
CA TYR A 325 12.67 21.37 -20.81
C TYR A 325 12.37 19.91 -21.13
N ASP A 326 12.10 19.13 -20.10
CA ASP A 326 11.57 17.78 -20.23
C ASP A 326 10.08 17.85 -20.53
N ILE A 327 9.67 17.29 -21.65
CA ILE A 327 8.29 17.39 -22.17
C ILE A 327 7.34 16.50 -21.37
N THR A 328 6.31 17.12 -20.82
CA THR A 328 5.27 16.47 -19.99
C THR A 328 3.94 16.33 -20.72
N LYS A 329 3.69 17.13 -21.74
CA LYS A 329 2.50 17.04 -22.59
C LYS A 329 2.83 17.48 -24.01
N VAL A 330 2.20 16.83 -25.00
CA VAL A 330 2.23 17.26 -26.38
C VAL A 330 0.91 16.93 -27.07
N VAL A 331 0.41 17.88 -27.89
CA VAL A 331 -0.79 17.71 -28.72
C VAL A 331 -0.41 17.98 -30.17
N HIS A 332 -0.34 16.94 -30.97
CA HIS A 332 -0.09 17.05 -32.40
C HIS A 332 -1.40 17.25 -33.17
N ARG A 333 -1.42 18.18 -34.11
CA ARG A 333 -2.53 18.42 -35.02
C ARG A 333 -1.99 18.47 -36.42
N PHE A 334 -2.58 17.69 -37.33
CA PHE A 334 -2.22 17.69 -38.73
C PHE A 334 -3.39 17.25 -39.59
N ASP A 335 -3.29 17.52 -40.87
CA ASP A 335 -4.30 17.15 -41.86
C ASP A 335 -3.68 16.45 -43.08
N HIS A 336 -4.56 15.97 -43.95
CA HIS A 336 -4.17 15.31 -45.20
C HIS A 336 -3.33 16.21 -46.11
N SER A 337 -3.48 17.54 -46.05
CA SER A 337 -2.69 18.50 -46.84
C SER A 337 -1.27 18.69 -46.32
N GLY A 338 -0.94 18.05 -45.18
CA GLY A 338 0.38 18.10 -44.57
C GLY A 338 0.61 19.29 -43.67
N HIS A 339 -0.41 20.10 -43.38
CA HIS A 339 -0.28 21.14 -42.37
C HIS A 339 -0.09 20.52 -40.97
N TYR A 340 1.01 20.83 -40.34
CA TYR A 340 1.36 20.29 -39.04
C TYR A 340 1.68 21.37 -38.04
N ARG A 341 1.21 21.19 -36.79
CA ARG A 341 1.62 21.93 -35.63
C ARG A 341 1.47 21.08 -34.38
N ASN A 342 2.22 21.39 -33.35
CA ASN A 342 2.00 20.87 -32.01
C ASN A 342 1.94 21.96 -30.95
N GLU A 343 1.30 21.60 -29.85
CA GLU A 343 1.30 22.34 -28.60
C GLU A 343 2.04 21.49 -27.58
N PHE A 344 2.94 22.07 -26.80
CA PHE A 344 3.73 21.34 -25.80
C PHE A 344 3.71 22.02 -24.45
N GLU A 345 3.90 21.20 -23.39
CA GLU A 345 4.21 21.62 -22.03
C GLU A 345 5.42 20.85 -21.55
N GLY A 346 6.26 21.51 -20.72
CA GLY A 346 7.46 20.91 -20.17
C GLY A 346 7.90 21.55 -18.87
N VAL A 347 8.67 20.81 -18.10
CA VAL A 347 9.32 21.22 -16.85
C VAL A 347 10.82 21.36 -17.08
N PRO A 348 11.59 22.01 -16.20
CA PRO A 348 13.04 22.13 -16.37
C PRO A 348 13.72 20.79 -16.62
N GLU A 349 14.72 20.78 -17.51
CA GLU A 349 15.54 19.60 -17.81
C GLU A 349 16.13 19.00 -16.54
N GLY A 350 16.22 17.66 -16.49
CA GLY A 350 16.77 16.92 -15.36
C GLY A 350 15.79 16.77 -14.19
N THR A 351 14.50 17.06 -14.41
CA THR A 351 13.47 16.83 -13.41
C THR A 351 13.30 15.34 -13.15
N GLU A 352 13.82 14.86 -12.01
CA GLU A 352 13.70 13.45 -11.60
C GLU A 352 12.26 13.11 -11.20
N HIS A 353 11.62 13.99 -10.42
CA HIS A 353 10.28 13.78 -9.87
C HIS A 353 9.28 14.78 -10.43
N LEU A 354 8.18 14.26 -10.93
CA LEU A 354 7.16 15.06 -11.61
C LEU A 354 6.28 15.90 -10.65
N PRO A 355 5.65 16.97 -11.14
CA PRO A 355 4.81 17.86 -10.33
C PRO A 355 3.67 17.19 -9.58
N TYR A 356 3.15 16.07 -10.07
CA TYR A 356 2.07 15.31 -9.44
C TYR A 356 2.54 14.30 -8.39
N SER A 357 3.84 14.23 -8.12
CA SER A 357 4.39 13.30 -7.11
C SER A 357 3.77 13.53 -5.74
N ASN A 358 3.35 12.44 -5.10
CA ASN A 358 2.65 12.46 -3.81
C ASN A 358 3.02 11.24 -2.98
N SER A 359 3.93 11.39 -2.05
CA SER A 359 4.39 10.32 -1.16
C SER A 359 3.32 9.84 -0.16
N PHE A 360 2.20 10.55 -0.03
CA PHE A 360 1.07 10.17 0.83
C PHE A 360 0.04 9.28 0.12
N ALA A 361 0.21 9.00 -1.16
CA ALA A 361 -0.72 8.16 -1.90
C ALA A 361 -0.71 6.72 -1.37
N ALA A 362 -1.86 6.23 -0.90
CA ALA A 362 -2.01 4.90 -0.32
C ALA A 362 -3.37 4.28 -0.68
N PRO A 363 -3.47 2.94 -0.78
CA PRO A 363 -4.76 2.27 -0.94
C PRO A 363 -5.51 2.34 0.39
N ARG A 364 -6.83 2.53 0.35
CA ARG A 364 -7.64 2.72 1.56
C ARG A 364 -8.72 1.67 1.70
N SER A 365 -8.91 1.20 2.93
CA SER A 365 -10.02 0.32 3.32
C SER A 365 -10.34 0.45 4.79
N GLY A 366 -11.59 0.19 5.17
CA GLY A 366 -11.95 -0.12 6.54
C GLY A 366 -11.43 -1.49 6.98
N ALA A 367 -11.65 -1.86 8.25
CA ALA A 367 -11.21 -3.14 8.80
C ALA A 367 -11.72 -4.35 7.99
N GLN A 368 -10.88 -5.36 7.84
CA GLN A 368 -11.17 -6.60 7.11
C GLN A 368 -10.92 -7.83 7.98
N ARG A 369 -11.56 -8.94 7.62
CA ARG A 369 -11.31 -10.24 8.24
C ARG A 369 -10.27 -11.02 7.45
N GLY A 370 -9.44 -11.76 8.17
CA GLY A 370 -8.45 -12.66 7.59
C GLY A 370 -8.21 -13.84 8.50
N TRP A 371 -7.36 -14.76 8.07
CA TRP A 371 -6.95 -15.92 8.86
C TRP A 371 -5.46 -15.81 9.22
N VAL A 372 -5.15 -16.27 10.42
CA VAL A 372 -3.76 -16.38 10.85
C VAL A 372 -3.05 -17.41 9.98
N LEU A 373 -2.05 -16.98 9.24
CA LEU A 373 -1.21 -17.85 8.43
C LEU A 373 -0.02 -18.38 9.23
N ASP A 374 0.61 -17.50 10.02
CA ASP A 374 1.72 -17.85 10.90
C ASP A 374 1.73 -16.99 12.17
N ASN A 375 2.07 -17.61 13.31
CA ASN A 375 2.14 -16.99 14.61
C ASN A 375 3.49 -17.21 15.31
N ALA A 376 4.47 -17.78 14.62
CA ALA A 376 5.82 -18.00 15.14
C ALA A 376 6.76 -16.84 14.75
N ASP A 377 6.52 -15.67 15.34
CA ASP A 377 7.30 -14.47 15.07
C ASP A 377 8.80 -14.68 15.38
N PRO A 378 9.70 -14.57 14.39
CA PRO A 378 11.12 -14.83 14.58
C PRO A 378 11.82 -13.85 15.51
N GLU A 379 11.25 -12.66 15.74
CA GLU A 379 11.80 -11.64 16.63
C GLU A 379 11.17 -11.68 18.03
N GLY A 380 10.18 -12.56 18.25
CA GLY A 380 9.54 -12.72 19.57
C GLY A 380 8.69 -11.53 20.02
N LEU A 381 8.26 -10.67 19.11
CA LEU A 381 7.44 -9.48 19.38
C LEU A 381 5.93 -9.79 19.48
N GLY A 382 5.53 -11.07 19.30
CA GLY A 382 4.14 -11.50 19.34
C GLY A 382 3.32 -11.07 18.12
N ARG A 383 3.98 -10.85 16.99
CA ARG A 383 3.35 -10.54 15.72
C ARG A 383 2.83 -11.81 15.04
N ILE A 384 1.90 -11.63 14.13
CA ILE A 384 1.36 -12.72 13.30
C ILE A 384 1.36 -12.33 11.83
N LYS A 385 1.35 -13.34 10.95
CA LYS A 385 1.04 -13.15 9.53
C LYS A 385 -0.43 -13.49 9.29
N VAL A 386 -1.10 -12.65 8.54
CA VAL A 386 -2.52 -12.81 8.21
C VAL A 386 -2.68 -12.92 6.70
N GLN A 387 -3.61 -13.77 6.27
CA GLN A 387 -4.00 -13.90 4.89
C GLN A 387 -5.44 -13.46 4.71
N PHE A 388 -5.66 -12.46 3.87
CA PHE A 388 -7.00 -12.01 3.48
C PHE A 388 -7.61 -12.92 2.41
N PRO A 389 -8.96 -12.96 2.26
CA PRO A 389 -9.63 -13.76 1.22
C PRO A 389 -9.10 -13.50 -0.18
N TRP A 390 -8.83 -12.24 -0.52
CA TRP A 390 -8.32 -11.82 -1.81
C TRP A 390 -6.84 -12.15 -2.05
N GLN A 391 -6.06 -12.44 -1.02
CA GLN A 391 -4.67 -12.90 -1.12
C GLN A 391 -4.54 -14.40 -1.39
N ARG A 392 -5.55 -15.20 -1.01
CA ARG A 392 -5.51 -16.66 -1.13
C ARG A 392 -5.19 -17.16 -2.54
N PRO A 393 -5.82 -16.62 -3.62
CA PRO A 393 -5.56 -17.12 -4.97
C PRO A 393 -4.11 -16.97 -5.41
N MET A 394 -3.40 -15.99 -4.87
CA MET A 394 -1.99 -15.71 -5.17
C MET A 394 -1.03 -16.33 -4.16
N GLY A 395 -1.51 -16.89 -3.07
CA GLY A 395 -0.68 -17.44 -1.99
C GLY A 395 0.10 -16.38 -1.21
N THR A 396 -0.26 -15.10 -1.33
CA THR A 396 0.40 -13.99 -0.61
C THR A 396 -0.21 -13.77 0.77
N SER A 397 0.45 -12.98 1.61
CA SER A 397 0.00 -12.64 2.97
C SER A 397 0.46 -11.25 3.37
N THR A 398 0.04 -10.79 4.54
CA THR A 398 0.65 -9.63 5.19
C THR A 398 2.11 -9.95 5.59
N PRO A 399 2.96 -8.94 5.82
CA PRO A 399 4.16 -9.12 6.62
C PRO A 399 3.80 -9.52 8.06
N TRP A 400 4.79 -9.64 8.95
CA TRP A 400 4.57 -9.77 10.39
C TRP A 400 3.92 -8.49 10.93
N ILE A 401 2.69 -8.60 11.46
CA ILE A 401 1.91 -7.46 11.93
C ILE A 401 1.62 -7.56 13.42
N LYS A 402 1.59 -6.43 14.11
CA LYS A 402 1.30 -6.35 15.53
C LYS A 402 -0.16 -6.69 15.82
N MET A 403 -0.38 -7.21 17.02
CA MET A 403 -1.72 -7.41 17.56
C MET A 403 -1.97 -6.43 18.71
N ALA A 404 -3.14 -5.78 18.69
CA ALA A 404 -3.61 -5.01 19.82
C ALA A 404 -3.96 -5.96 20.97
N THR A 405 -3.45 -5.66 22.16
CA THR A 405 -3.75 -6.41 23.39
C THR A 405 -4.32 -5.46 24.44
N PRO A 406 -5.15 -5.93 25.40
CA PRO A 406 -5.69 -5.08 26.46
C PRO A 406 -4.62 -4.41 27.32
N TYR A 407 -3.45 -5.03 27.45
CA TYR A 407 -2.34 -4.53 28.27
C TYR A 407 -1.02 -5.14 27.80
N SER A 408 0.01 -4.30 27.62
CA SER A 408 1.36 -4.73 27.23
C SER A 408 2.43 -3.82 27.84
N GLY A 409 3.65 -4.34 27.95
CA GLY A 409 4.83 -3.60 28.42
C GLY A 409 6.00 -4.54 28.66
N SER A 410 7.17 -4.02 29.09
CA SER A 410 8.33 -4.85 29.42
C SER A 410 7.98 -5.82 30.53
N ASP A 411 8.21 -7.12 30.28
CA ASP A 411 7.97 -8.25 31.20
C ASP A 411 6.54 -8.35 31.79
N LYS A 412 5.54 -7.78 31.09
CA LYS A 412 4.15 -7.78 31.55
C LYS A 412 3.15 -7.64 30.37
N GLY A 413 1.93 -8.15 30.58
CA GLY A 413 0.84 -7.99 29.61
C GLY A 413 -0.05 -9.21 29.43
N PHE A 414 -0.98 -9.09 28.48
CA PHE A 414 -1.79 -10.20 28.00
C PHE A 414 -1.11 -10.79 26.75
N TYR A 415 -0.51 -11.96 26.89
CA TYR A 415 0.15 -12.65 25.77
C TYR A 415 -0.72 -13.83 25.30
N PHE A 416 -1.73 -13.52 24.48
CA PHE A 416 -2.66 -14.48 23.88
C PHE A 416 -2.62 -14.31 22.37
N ILE A 417 -1.74 -15.04 21.72
CA ILE A 417 -1.58 -15.00 20.28
C ILE A 417 -2.56 -15.99 19.65
N PRO A 418 -3.39 -15.58 18.68
CA PRO A 418 -4.32 -16.47 17.98
C PRO A 418 -3.61 -17.64 17.32
N GLU A 419 -4.26 -18.78 17.28
CA GLU A 419 -3.72 -19.96 16.64
C GLU A 419 -3.80 -19.84 15.10
N LYS A 420 -2.99 -20.65 14.39
CA LYS A 420 -3.04 -20.71 12.93
C LYS A 420 -4.43 -21.12 12.45
N GLU A 421 -4.85 -20.53 11.33
CA GLU A 421 -6.16 -20.71 10.69
C GLU A 421 -7.35 -20.09 11.45
N GLU A 422 -7.13 -19.47 12.59
CA GLU A 422 -8.18 -18.73 13.29
C GLU A 422 -8.49 -17.39 12.61
N GLU A 423 -9.76 -16.99 12.72
CA GLU A 423 -10.26 -15.73 12.17
C GLU A 423 -9.83 -14.55 13.03
N VAL A 424 -9.28 -13.53 12.39
CA VAL A 424 -8.91 -12.27 13.03
C VAL A 424 -9.50 -11.08 12.28
N LEU A 425 -9.81 -10.02 13.01
CA LEU A 425 -10.18 -8.72 12.47
C LEU A 425 -8.94 -7.85 12.40
N VAL A 426 -8.64 -7.35 11.20
CA VAL A 426 -7.48 -6.52 10.91
C VAL A 426 -7.92 -5.10 10.62
N GLY A 427 -7.37 -4.15 11.35
CA GLY A 427 -7.47 -2.72 11.09
C GLY A 427 -6.28 -2.24 10.27
N PHE A 428 -6.35 -0.99 9.82
CA PHE A 428 -5.31 -0.36 9.02
C PHE A 428 -5.01 1.02 9.59
N GLU A 429 -3.73 1.33 9.83
CA GLU A 429 -3.35 2.64 10.34
C GLU A 429 -3.71 3.73 9.31
N ALA A 430 -4.47 4.71 9.74
CA ALA A 430 -5.00 5.78 8.89
C ALA A 430 -5.69 5.26 7.61
N ASP A 431 -6.37 4.10 7.71
CA ASP A 431 -7.06 3.39 6.62
C ASP A 431 -6.12 2.88 5.51
N ASN A 432 -4.80 2.93 5.68
CA ASN A 432 -3.83 2.45 4.68
C ASN A 432 -3.67 0.93 4.74
N LEU A 433 -4.13 0.20 3.69
CA LEU A 433 -4.04 -1.26 3.61
C LEU A 433 -2.59 -1.80 3.67
N GLU A 434 -1.62 -0.97 3.41
CA GLU A 434 -0.20 -1.33 3.49
C GLU A 434 0.34 -1.23 4.93
N LYS A 435 -0.51 -0.80 5.91
CA LYS A 435 -0.21 -0.73 7.35
C LYS A 435 -1.22 -1.51 8.19
N PRO A 436 -1.31 -2.82 7.99
CA PRO A 436 -2.25 -3.66 8.73
C PRO A 436 -1.79 -3.89 10.17
N TYR A 437 -2.76 -4.00 11.09
CA TYR A 437 -2.57 -4.46 12.47
C TYR A 437 -3.80 -5.26 12.93
N VAL A 438 -3.63 -6.20 13.84
CA VAL A 438 -4.72 -7.05 14.31
C VAL A 438 -5.44 -6.39 15.47
N LEU A 439 -6.76 -6.22 15.34
CA LEU A 439 -7.65 -5.69 16.37
C LEU A 439 -8.06 -6.74 17.41
N GLY A 440 -8.20 -8.00 16.98
CA GLY A 440 -8.61 -9.11 17.82
C GLY A 440 -9.08 -10.32 17.00
N ALA A 441 -9.46 -11.38 17.67
CA ALA A 441 -10.03 -12.59 17.08
C ALA A 441 -11.56 -12.59 17.21
N GLY A 442 -12.24 -13.30 16.34
CA GLY A 442 -13.69 -13.44 16.35
C GLY A 442 -14.14 -14.91 16.33
N TYR A 443 -15.26 -15.20 17.01
CA TYR A 443 -15.91 -16.49 16.88
C TYR A 443 -16.72 -16.56 15.60
N ASN A 444 -16.84 -17.80 15.05
CA ASN A 444 -17.67 -18.07 13.89
C ASN A 444 -18.37 -19.45 14.02
N VAL A 445 -19.13 -19.85 13.02
CA VAL A 445 -19.89 -21.10 13.06
C VAL A 445 -19.03 -22.36 13.27
N ASN A 446 -17.77 -22.32 12.81
CA ASN A 446 -16.82 -23.44 12.92
C ASN A 446 -15.87 -23.30 14.13
N ALA A 447 -15.81 -22.13 14.75
CA ALA A 447 -14.94 -21.81 15.87
C ALA A 447 -15.75 -21.12 16.99
N LYS A 448 -16.56 -21.93 17.70
CA LYS A 448 -17.41 -21.49 18.81
C LYS A 448 -16.61 -21.51 20.12
N SER A 449 -16.91 -20.60 21.04
CA SER A 449 -16.26 -20.55 22.36
C SER A 449 -16.50 -21.81 23.20
N GLY A 450 -17.67 -22.42 23.06
CA GLY A 450 -18.14 -23.50 23.93
C GLY A 450 -18.64 -23.02 25.30
N PHE A 451 -18.72 -21.71 25.52
CA PHE A 451 -19.21 -21.06 26.74
C PHE A 451 -20.47 -20.23 26.48
N ASP A 452 -21.17 -20.51 25.39
CA ASP A 452 -22.40 -19.81 25.03
C ASP A 452 -23.47 -20.07 26.12
N ASP A 453 -23.98 -19.01 26.71
CA ASP A 453 -25.02 -18.99 27.71
C ASP A 453 -25.98 -17.83 27.41
N PRO A 454 -27.29 -18.12 27.19
CA PRO A 454 -28.29 -17.10 26.84
C PRO A 454 -28.41 -15.96 27.86
N ASP A 455 -28.15 -16.27 29.14
CA ASP A 455 -28.20 -15.27 30.23
C ASP A 455 -26.85 -14.57 30.44
N ASN A 456 -25.83 -14.92 29.63
CA ASN A 456 -24.47 -14.37 29.69
C ASN A 456 -23.84 -14.47 31.11
N ASN A 457 -24.08 -15.56 31.83
CA ASN A 457 -23.53 -15.75 33.17
C ASN A 457 -22.06 -16.20 33.12
N ILE A 458 -21.60 -16.83 32.02
CA ILE A 458 -20.27 -17.43 31.96
C ILE A 458 -19.26 -16.47 31.32
N LYS A 459 -18.16 -16.20 32.03
CA LYS A 459 -16.96 -15.56 31.50
C LYS A 459 -15.81 -16.56 31.64
N ALA A 460 -15.06 -16.78 30.55
CA ALA A 460 -14.04 -17.83 30.55
C ALA A 460 -12.78 -17.41 29.80
N ILE A 461 -11.64 -17.89 30.29
CA ILE A 461 -10.38 -17.97 29.56
C ILE A 461 -10.07 -19.46 29.41
N LYS A 462 -9.83 -19.93 28.19
CA LYS A 462 -9.47 -21.32 27.91
C LYS A 462 -8.35 -21.40 26.91
N THR A 463 -7.35 -22.20 27.20
CA THR A 463 -6.23 -22.47 26.29
C THR A 463 -6.52 -23.70 25.41
N ARG A 464 -5.74 -23.87 24.35
CA ARG A 464 -5.82 -25.02 23.44
C ARG A 464 -5.66 -26.37 24.17
N SER A 465 -4.80 -26.43 25.19
CA SER A 465 -4.57 -27.64 25.98
C SER A 465 -5.68 -27.96 26.97
N GLY A 466 -6.62 -27.03 27.20
CA GLY A 466 -7.75 -27.23 28.11
C GLY A 466 -7.62 -26.56 29.46
N ASN A 467 -6.52 -25.85 29.76
CA ASN A 467 -6.44 -25.03 30.96
C ASN A 467 -7.48 -23.91 30.88
N GLN A 468 -8.22 -23.69 31.98
CA GLN A 468 -9.33 -22.72 31.95
C GLN A 468 -9.51 -22.00 33.30
N LEU A 469 -9.97 -20.76 33.21
CA LEU A 469 -10.53 -19.96 34.27
C LEU A 469 -11.98 -19.62 33.92
N ILE A 470 -12.92 -20.00 34.79
CA ILE A 470 -14.34 -19.72 34.59
C ILE A 470 -14.83 -18.87 35.77
N LEU A 471 -15.58 -17.83 35.44
CA LEU A 471 -16.33 -16.99 36.36
C LEU A 471 -17.82 -17.20 36.02
N ASN A 472 -18.63 -17.58 36.98
CA ASN A 472 -20.06 -17.81 36.79
C ASN A 472 -20.86 -16.82 37.64
N ASP A 473 -21.53 -15.89 36.96
CA ASP A 473 -22.32 -14.86 37.66
C ASP A 473 -23.66 -15.40 38.20
N CYS A 474 -24.13 -16.55 37.74
CA CYS A 474 -25.38 -17.13 38.20
C CYS A 474 -25.28 -17.62 39.67
N ASP A 475 -24.18 -18.27 40.02
CA ASP A 475 -23.96 -18.84 41.36
C ASP A 475 -22.78 -18.18 42.11
N GLY A 476 -22.12 -17.20 41.48
CA GLY A 476 -20.96 -16.52 42.02
C GLY A 476 -19.70 -17.37 42.08
N SER A 477 -19.65 -18.51 41.41
CA SER A 477 -18.51 -19.43 41.50
C SER A 477 -17.33 -18.99 40.62
N ILE A 478 -16.12 -19.33 41.05
CA ILE A 478 -14.86 -19.19 40.31
C ILE A 478 -14.20 -20.56 40.25
N THR A 479 -13.84 -21.01 39.05
CA THR A 479 -13.18 -22.29 38.85
C THR A 479 -11.91 -22.11 38.00
N ILE A 480 -10.81 -22.67 38.51
CA ILE A 480 -9.53 -22.81 37.79
C ILE A 480 -9.29 -24.30 37.58
N THR A 481 -9.09 -24.74 36.36
CA THR A 481 -8.88 -26.16 36.03
C THR A 481 -7.70 -26.28 35.05
N ASP A 482 -6.83 -27.24 35.25
CA ASP A 482 -5.78 -27.59 34.31
C ASP A 482 -6.23 -28.69 33.33
N SER A 483 -5.38 -29.03 32.36
CA SER A 483 -5.69 -30.06 31.34
C SER A 483 -5.76 -31.48 31.91
N SER A 484 -5.25 -31.73 33.13
CA SER A 484 -5.28 -33.03 33.81
C SER A 484 -6.54 -33.23 34.67
N GLY A 485 -7.29 -32.14 34.91
CA GLY A 485 -8.47 -32.16 35.79
C GLY A 485 -8.24 -31.66 37.21
N SER A 486 -7.00 -31.28 37.56
CA SER A 486 -6.73 -30.64 38.84
C SER A 486 -7.46 -29.30 38.91
N LYS A 487 -8.12 -29.03 40.06
CA LYS A 487 -9.14 -27.98 40.12
C LYS A 487 -9.11 -27.20 41.43
N ILE A 488 -9.28 -25.90 41.34
CA ILE A 488 -9.61 -25.01 42.46
C ILE A 488 -10.98 -24.40 42.19
N THR A 489 -11.90 -24.55 43.16
CA THR A 489 -13.26 -24.00 43.04
C THR A 489 -13.59 -23.16 44.28
N MET A 490 -14.04 -21.95 44.04
CA MET A 490 -14.76 -21.11 45.02
C MET A 490 -16.24 -21.15 44.59
N ASN A 491 -17.11 -21.72 45.46
CA ASN A 491 -18.48 -22.06 45.07
C ASN A 491 -19.50 -20.91 45.21
N GLY A 492 -19.07 -19.69 45.49
CA GLY A 492 -19.96 -18.55 45.74
C GLY A 492 -20.70 -18.56 47.08
N ASN A 493 -20.63 -19.65 47.87
CA ASN A 493 -21.32 -19.83 49.15
C ASN A 493 -20.35 -20.07 50.34
N GLY A 494 -19.13 -19.54 50.23
CA GLY A 494 -18.12 -19.58 51.29
C GLY A 494 -17.27 -20.85 51.33
N THR A 495 -17.33 -21.75 50.33
CA THR A 495 -16.48 -22.94 50.28
C THR A 495 -15.38 -22.80 49.22
N ILE A 496 -14.16 -23.17 49.56
CA ILE A 496 -13.05 -23.35 48.64
C ILE A 496 -12.69 -24.83 48.61
N SER A 497 -12.66 -25.43 47.43
CA SER A 497 -12.23 -26.82 47.20
C SER A 497 -10.96 -26.84 46.37
N ILE A 498 -9.96 -27.62 46.76
CA ILE A 498 -8.75 -27.92 46.01
C ILE A 498 -8.73 -29.42 45.75
N GLN A 499 -8.69 -29.83 44.50
CA GLN A 499 -8.77 -31.22 44.09
C GLN A 499 -7.67 -31.54 43.06
N SER A 500 -7.02 -32.68 43.26
CA SER A 500 -6.05 -33.27 42.34
C SER A 500 -6.18 -34.80 42.39
N ASP A 501 -6.09 -35.45 41.23
CA ASP A 501 -6.14 -36.92 41.12
C ASP A 501 -4.82 -37.58 41.56
N SER A 502 -3.74 -36.83 41.68
CA SER A 502 -2.40 -37.32 41.99
C SER A 502 -1.89 -36.78 43.34
N GLU A 503 -1.51 -35.53 43.34
CA GLU A 503 -0.74 -34.98 44.46
C GLU A 503 -0.99 -33.50 44.70
N ILE A 504 -0.99 -33.06 45.95
CA ILE A 504 -1.00 -31.65 46.36
C ILE A 504 0.22 -31.38 47.22
N HIS A 505 1.16 -30.57 46.72
CA HIS A 505 2.34 -30.12 47.42
C HIS A 505 2.15 -28.73 48.02
N MET A 506 2.37 -28.57 49.32
CA MET A 506 2.48 -27.29 50.00
C MET A 506 3.89 -27.12 50.55
N ASN A 507 4.70 -26.26 49.99
CA ASN A 507 6.06 -25.99 50.44
C ASN A 507 6.24 -24.50 50.74
N SER A 508 6.53 -24.20 52.00
CA SER A 508 6.80 -22.83 52.47
C SER A 508 7.62 -22.79 53.74
N LYS A 509 8.13 -21.63 54.13
CA LYS A 509 8.80 -21.41 55.43
C LYS A 509 7.84 -21.58 56.62
N LYS A 510 6.54 -21.35 56.41
CA LYS A 510 5.51 -21.47 57.46
C LYS A 510 4.16 -21.74 56.83
N ILE A 511 3.43 -22.73 57.28
CA ILE A 511 2.03 -22.97 56.98
C ILE A 511 1.25 -22.74 58.31
N CYS A 512 0.24 -21.88 58.28
CA CYS A 512 -0.71 -21.68 59.39
C CYS A 512 -2.10 -22.08 58.90
N LEU A 513 -2.77 -22.92 59.65
CA LEU A 513 -4.17 -23.27 59.47
C LEU A 513 -4.92 -22.83 60.72
N GLU A 514 -5.92 -21.97 60.56
CA GLU A 514 -6.76 -21.46 61.65
C GLU A 514 -8.21 -21.72 61.26
N CYS A 515 -8.89 -22.54 62.04
CA CYS A 515 -10.24 -22.98 61.77
C CYS A 515 -10.91 -23.45 63.05
N ASP A 516 -12.25 -23.48 63.09
CA ASP A 516 -13.01 -24.00 64.22
C ASP A 516 -12.96 -25.54 64.28
N ASP A 517 -12.92 -26.21 63.09
CA ASP A 517 -12.85 -27.66 62.99
C ASP A 517 -11.80 -28.07 61.93
N TYR A 518 -10.82 -28.87 62.33
CA TYR A 518 -9.76 -29.41 61.49
C TYR A 518 -9.88 -30.92 61.35
N GLN A 519 -10.05 -31.44 60.13
CA GLN A 519 -10.17 -32.87 59.86
C GLN A 519 -9.10 -33.32 58.85
N LEU A 520 -8.38 -34.39 59.17
CA LEU A 520 -7.42 -35.03 58.30
C LEU A 520 -7.80 -36.50 58.08
N TYR A 521 -8.10 -36.87 56.84
CA TYR A 521 -8.40 -38.26 56.45
C TYR A 521 -7.29 -38.73 55.50
N ALA A 522 -6.68 -39.87 55.83
CA ALA A 522 -5.73 -40.55 54.96
C ALA A 522 -6.08 -42.02 54.88
N ASN A 523 -6.34 -42.56 53.66
CA ASN A 523 -6.75 -43.95 53.47
C ASN A 523 -5.62 -44.95 53.75
N GLU A 524 -4.37 -44.55 53.46
CA GLU A 524 -3.23 -45.45 53.57
C GLU A 524 -2.24 -44.98 54.67
N LYS A 525 -1.77 -43.75 54.63
CA LYS A 525 -0.74 -43.25 55.53
C LYS A 525 -0.86 -41.75 55.80
N ALA A 526 -0.82 -41.37 57.07
CA ALA A 526 -0.53 -39.99 57.46
C ALA A 526 0.83 -39.98 58.17
N GLU A 527 1.75 -39.12 57.78
CA GLU A 527 3.10 -38.99 58.37
C GLU A 527 3.43 -37.54 58.67
N ILE A 528 3.88 -37.28 59.89
CA ILE A 528 4.37 -35.99 60.34
C ILE A 528 5.83 -36.14 60.70
N THR A 529 6.73 -35.54 60.00
CA THR A 529 8.16 -35.52 60.26
C THR A 529 8.57 -34.12 60.68
N SER A 530 9.00 -33.93 61.88
CA SER A 530 9.41 -32.65 62.47
C SER A 530 10.45 -32.84 63.58
N PRO A 531 11.43 -31.95 63.73
CA PRO A 531 12.31 -31.95 64.89
C PRO A 531 11.55 -31.74 66.23
N LYS A 532 10.40 -31.08 66.19
CA LYS A 532 9.53 -30.86 67.38
C LYS A 532 8.07 -30.77 66.87
N LEU A 533 7.22 -31.64 67.40
CA LEU A 533 5.78 -31.56 67.34
C LEU A 533 5.23 -31.13 68.67
N THR A 534 4.35 -30.13 68.73
CA THR A 534 3.67 -29.70 69.96
C THR A 534 2.17 -29.64 69.66
N GLU A 535 1.38 -30.39 70.38
CA GLU A 535 -0.08 -30.38 70.32
C GLU A 535 -0.60 -29.89 71.71
N ASN A 536 -1.37 -28.81 71.70
CA ASN A 536 -2.02 -28.26 72.88
C ASN A 536 -3.51 -28.52 72.79
N ILE A 537 -3.98 -29.52 73.54
CA ILE A 537 -5.39 -29.96 73.54
C ILE A 537 -5.94 -29.64 74.92
N THR A 538 -7.00 -28.83 74.93
CA THR A 538 -7.54 -28.30 76.21
C THR A 538 -8.64 -29.18 76.80
N ASP A 539 -9.23 -30.07 76.04
CA ASP A 539 -10.36 -30.90 76.51
C ASP A 539 -10.04 -32.40 76.39
N ASN A 540 -10.11 -33.00 75.23
CA ASN A 540 -9.92 -34.43 75.08
C ASN A 540 -8.97 -34.80 73.98
N PHE A 541 -7.94 -35.59 74.24
CA PHE A 541 -7.08 -36.23 73.26
C PHE A 541 -7.40 -37.73 73.27
N SER A 542 -7.91 -38.23 72.10
CA SER A 542 -8.20 -39.64 71.93
C SER A 542 -7.34 -40.24 70.82
N LEU A 543 -6.65 -41.34 71.11
CA LEU A 543 -5.86 -42.08 70.14
C LEU A 543 -6.37 -43.51 70.14
N THR A 544 -6.98 -43.93 69.00
CA THR A 544 -7.49 -45.28 68.82
C THR A 544 -6.67 -45.98 67.71
N SER A 545 -6.00 -47.05 68.07
CA SER A 545 -5.17 -47.83 67.15
C SER A 545 -5.07 -49.28 67.65
N SER A 546 -4.87 -50.23 66.79
CA SER A 546 -4.56 -51.62 67.13
C SER A 546 -3.16 -51.77 67.70
N LYS A 547 -2.27 -50.83 67.42
CA LYS A 547 -0.89 -50.80 67.97
C LYS A 547 -0.34 -49.36 68.03
N ILE A 548 0.21 -48.99 69.11
CA ILE A 548 0.94 -47.72 69.30
C ILE A 548 2.40 -48.06 69.65
N ASP A 549 3.34 -47.76 68.77
CA ASP A 549 4.78 -47.93 68.95
C ASP A 549 5.46 -46.57 69.28
N ILE A 550 6.05 -46.47 70.46
CA ILE A 550 6.88 -45.32 70.81
C ILE A 550 8.34 -45.82 70.87
N LYS A 551 9.17 -45.33 69.91
CA LYS A 551 10.58 -45.73 69.87
C LYS A 551 11.43 -44.51 70.23
N ASP A 552 12.48 -44.78 71.00
CA ASP A 552 13.53 -43.82 71.40
C ASP A 552 13.02 -42.55 72.12
N GLY A 553 12.45 -42.73 73.32
CA GLY A 553 12.05 -41.58 74.13
C GLY A 553 11.48 -41.96 75.49
N SER A 554 11.24 -40.97 76.38
CA SER A 554 10.50 -41.13 77.62
C SER A 554 9.09 -40.56 77.48
N ILE A 555 8.10 -41.29 78.00
CA ILE A 555 6.72 -40.79 78.11
C ILE A 555 6.60 -40.21 79.56
N ASN A 556 6.36 -38.92 79.65
CA ASN A 556 6.04 -38.27 80.95
C ASN A 556 4.53 -37.95 80.93
N ILE A 557 3.80 -38.63 81.86
CA ILE A 557 2.38 -38.38 82.06
C ILE A 557 2.22 -37.73 83.41
N ASN A 558 1.77 -36.47 83.46
CA ASN A 558 1.44 -35.78 84.73
C ASN A 558 -0.09 -35.80 84.87
N GLY A 559 -0.59 -36.80 85.62
CA GLY A 559 -2.01 -37.02 85.85
C GLY A 559 -2.35 -38.49 86.12
N ASP A 560 -3.63 -38.79 86.37
CA ASP A 560 -4.08 -40.18 86.67
C ASP A 560 -4.09 -41.02 85.36
N ILE A 561 -3.41 -42.19 85.44
CA ILE A 561 -3.40 -43.16 84.36
C ILE A 561 -4.42 -44.25 84.70
N ASN A 562 -5.55 -44.36 84.04
CA ASN A 562 -6.46 -45.47 84.10
C ASN A 562 -6.14 -46.46 82.93
N MET A 563 -5.54 -47.62 83.31
CA MET A 563 -5.35 -48.74 82.36
C MET A 563 -6.47 -49.75 82.60
N ASN A 564 -7.39 -49.87 81.63
CA ASN A 564 -8.41 -50.90 81.53
C ASN A 564 -7.90 -52.10 80.76
#